data_1a70e9f6c181d59b81abebbd4cbc1966
#
_entry.id   1a70e9f6c181d59b81abebbd4cbc1966
#
_cell.length_a   1.000
_cell.length_b   1.000
_cell.length_c   1.000
_cell.angle_alpha   90.00
_cell.angle_beta   90.00
_cell.angle_gamma   90.00
#
_symmetry.space_group_name_H-M   'P 1'
#
loop_
_entity.id
_entity.type
_entity.pdbx_description
1 polymer ?
#
loop_
_entity_poly.entity_id
_entity_poly.type
_entity_poly.pdbx_seq_one_letter_code
_entity_poly.pdbx_strand_id
1 'polypeptide(L)'
;MELSPEEFCDLFAVWANLVMKDSYALGDKIDNEIRRNIKVSNFERFGIKEDKNINRTIRIILKNRGYTEEQINLIYKCFLKFTNNLGREEEVFLNLNVIKLICADSEKWYHCKACSGVFSKSIWGMCSHCGSEHIKEMGIEDFERLDFWRKPVLEVINNVNDKITSINTEEHSAQLSHKDQRQKLWSTTEDYEMRFQDVQTNDDMPVDILSCTT
;
A
#
# COMPACT_ATOMS: atom_id res chain seq x y z
N MET A 1 25.13 -17.29 -14.42
CA MET A 1 24.94 -15.82 -14.53
C MET A 1 25.13 -15.28 -13.12
N GLU A 2 26.03 -14.32 -12.94
CA GLU A 2 26.32 -13.72 -11.63
C GLU A 2 25.61 -12.37 -11.56
N LEU A 3 25.04 -12.07 -10.41
CA LEU A 3 24.47 -10.74 -10.10
C LEU A 3 25.60 -9.80 -9.76
N SER A 4 25.59 -8.60 -10.32
CA SER A 4 26.44 -7.52 -9.82
C SER A 4 25.99 -7.09 -8.41
N PRO A 5 26.86 -6.45 -7.60
CA PRO A 5 26.46 -5.92 -6.29
C PRO A 5 25.28 -4.92 -6.38
N GLU A 6 25.22 -4.10 -7.42
CA GLU A 6 24.13 -3.14 -7.64
C GLU A 6 22.82 -3.84 -7.95
N GLU A 7 22.83 -4.81 -8.87
CA GLU A 7 21.65 -5.62 -9.20
C GLU A 7 21.13 -6.38 -7.98
N PHE A 8 22.04 -6.90 -7.14
CA PHE A 8 21.66 -7.55 -5.89
C PHE A 8 20.99 -6.57 -4.93
N CYS A 9 21.55 -5.36 -4.77
CA CYS A 9 20.94 -4.33 -3.92
C CYS A 9 19.57 -3.90 -4.42
N ASP A 10 19.37 -3.73 -5.72
CA ASP A 10 18.08 -3.37 -6.30
C ASP A 10 17.05 -4.48 -6.12
N LEU A 11 17.43 -5.73 -6.36
CA LEU A 11 16.57 -6.89 -6.09
C LEU A 11 16.21 -6.99 -4.61
N PHE A 12 17.18 -6.79 -3.72
CA PHE A 12 16.95 -6.80 -2.28
C PHE A 12 16.00 -5.69 -1.85
N ALA A 13 16.19 -4.46 -2.36
CA ALA A 13 15.31 -3.33 -2.05
C ALA A 13 13.86 -3.60 -2.47
N VAL A 14 13.65 -4.16 -3.67
CA VAL A 14 12.31 -4.55 -4.13
C VAL A 14 11.72 -5.66 -3.26
N TRP A 15 12.50 -6.69 -2.94
CA TRP A 15 12.07 -7.75 -2.04
C TRP A 15 11.70 -7.19 -0.67
N ALA A 16 12.53 -6.33 -0.08
CA ALA A 16 12.28 -5.71 1.21
C ALA A 16 10.95 -4.92 1.21
N ASN A 17 10.70 -4.12 0.16
CA ASN A 17 9.44 -3.39 0.00
C ASN A 17 8.22 -4.34 -0.08
N LEU A 18 8.34 -5.44 -0.81
CA LEU A 18 7.26 -6.42 -0.93
C LEU A 18 6.96 -7.11 0.40
N VAL A 19 7.99 -7.54 1.15
CA VAL A 19 7.78 -8.19 2.45
C VAL A 19 7.33 -7.22 3.53
N MET A 20 7.71 -5.95 3.48
CA MET A 20 7.16 -4.92 4.36
C MET A 20 5.65 -4.78 4.16
N LYS A 21 5.20 -4.75 2.92
CA LYS A 21 3.79 -4.60 2.58
C LYS A 21 2.98 -5.87 2.84
N ASP A 22 3.52 -7.01 2.42
CA ASP A 22 2.75 -8.25 2.37
C ASP A 22 2.89 -9.10 3.64
N SER A 23 3.93 -8.88 4.45
CA SER A 23 4.29 -9.73 5.59
C SER A 23 4.52 -8.97 6.89
N TYR A 24 4.21 -7.67 6.95
CA TYR A 24 4.45 -6.86 8.16
C TYR A 24 5.87 -7.04 8.73
N ALA A 25 6.87 -7.04 7.86
CA ALA A 25 8.23 -7.46 8.17
C ALA A 25 9.07 -6.44 8.98
N LEU A 26 8.50 -5.33 9.44
CA LEU A 26 9.17 -4.29 10.25
C LEU A 26 8.98 -4.51 11.76
N GLY A 27 9.02 -5.74 12.23
CA GLY A 27 8.67 -6.08 13.59
C GLY A 27 9.68 -5.69 14.68
N ASP A 28 10.96 -5.50 14.36
CA ASP A 28 12.04 -5.34 15.34
C ASP A 28 12.02 -3.99 16.10
N LYS A 29 11.37 -2.97 15.56
CA LYS A 29 11.24 -1.64 16.17
C LYS A 29 9.80 -1.31 16.63
N ILE A 30 8.89 -2.23 16.43
CA ILE A 30 7.48 -2.04 16.82
C ILE A 30 7.33 -2.51 18.29
N ASP A 31 6.57 -1.73 19.07
CA ASP A 31 6.22 -2.09 20.44
C ASP A 31 5.59 -3.49 20.54
N ASN A 32 5.87 -4.21 21.62
CA ASN A 32 5.41 -5.60 21.79
C ASN A 32 3.89 -5.76 21.81
N GLU A 33 3.17 -4.78 22.33
CA GLU A 33 1.71 -4.81 22.37
C GLU A 33 1.13 -4.61 20.96
N ILE A 34 1.64 -3.62 20.22
CA ILE A 34 1.26 -3.37 18.82
C ILE A 34 1.57 -4.60 17.97
N ARG A 35 2.76 -5.19 18.14
CA ARG A 35 3.16 -6.41 17.42
C ARG A 35 2.22 -7.57 17.70
N ARG A 36 1.82 -7.76 18.96
CA ARG A 36 0.87 -8.81 19.34
C ARG A 36 -0.49 -8.60 18.67
N ASN A 37 -0.99 -7.37 18.64
CA ASN A 37 -2.25 -7.04 18.00
C ASN A 37 -2.21 -7.26 16.48
N ILE A 38 -1.12 -6.85 15.81
CA ILE A 38 -0.90 -7.11 14.38
C ILE A 38 -0.87 -8.62 14.12
N LYS A 39 -0.17 -9.40 14.94
CA LYS A 39 -0.08 -10.85 14.81
C LYS A 39 -1.44 -11.53 14.95
N VAL A 40 -2.23 -11.15 15.94
CA VAL A 40 -3.58 -11.70 16.15
C VAL A 40 -4.48 -11.42 14.94
N SER A 41 -4.41 -10.21 14.38
CA SER A 41 -5.23 -9.80 13.24
C SER A 41 -4.75 -10.36 11.90
N ASN A 42 -3.44 -10.67 11.76
CA ASN A 42 -2.80 -10.98 10.49
C ASN A 42 -1.82 -12.16 10.57
N PHE A 43 -2.18 -13.19 11.32
CA PHE A 43 -1.32 -14.33 11.64
C PHE A 43 -0.57 -14.93 10.44
N GLU A 44 -1.26 -15.18 9.33
CA GLU A 44 -0.65 -15.78 8.14
C GLU A 44 0.35 -14.86 7.42
N ARG A 45 0.25 -13.56 7.64
CA ARG A 45 1.04 -12.53 6.96
C ARG A 45 2.06 -11.85 7.86
N PHE A 46 2.13 -12.26 9.12
CA PHE A 46 3.01 -11.63 10.09
C PHE A 46 4.43 -12.21 10.01
N GLY A 47 5.39 -11.35 9.70
CA GLY A 47 6.80 -11.72 9.54
C GLY A 47 7.11 -12.50 8.26
N ILE A 48 8.39 -12.68 8.00
CA ILE A 48 8.91 -13.45 6.87
C ILE A 48 9.06 -14.90 7.33
N LYS A 49 8.49 -15.82 6.59
CA LYS A 49 8.62 -17.26 6.84
C LYS A 49 9.87 -17.76 6.11
N GLU A 50 10.85 -18.29 6.84
CA GLU A 50 12.11 -18.77 6.25
C GLU A 50 11.91 -19.97 5.29
N ASP A 51 10.91 -20.79 5.54
CA ASP A 51 10.55 -21.96 4.73
C ASP A 51 9.75 -21.58 3.47
N LYS A 52 9.18 -20.37 3.42
CA LYS A 52 8.46 -19.91 2.25
C LYS A 52 9.43 -19.37 1.20
N ASN A 53 9.20 -19.79 -0.02
CA ASN A 53 9.94 -19.35 -1.18
C ASN A 53 9.91 -17.82 -1.34
N ILE A 54 10.93 -17.32 -2.01
CA ILE A 54 10.99 -15.92 -2.46
C ILE A 54 9.65 -15.47 -3.08
N ASN A 55 9.28 -14.21 -2.84
CA ASN A 55 8.05 -13.61 -3.37
C ASN A 55 7.85 -13.92 -4.86
N ARG A 56 6.59 -14.19 -5.25
CA ARG A 56 6.22 -14.58 -6.61
C ARG A 56 6.74 -13.60 -7.69
N THR A 57 6.67 -12.30 -7.43
CA THR A 57 7.13 -11.27 -8.37
C THR A 57 8.63 -11.37 -8.62
N ILE A 58 9.43 -11.47 -7.56
CA ILE A 58 10.89 -11.63 -7.67
C ILE A 58 11.23 -12.92 -8.43
N ARG A 59 10.51 -14.01 -8.15
CA ARG A 59 10.69 -15.26 -8.87
C ARG A 59 10.42 -15.12 -10.37
N ILE A 60 9.34 -14.42 -10.76
CA ILE A 60 9.02 -14.14 -12.17
C ILE A 60 10.14 -13.33 -12.83
N ILE A 61 10.59 -12.27 -12.18
CA ILE A 61 11.68 -11.40 -12.68
C ILE A 61 12.96 -12.21 -12.90
N LEU A 62 13.36 -13.02 -11.92
CA LEU A 62 14.56 -13.85 -12.02
C LEU A 62 14.43 -14.94 -13.10
N LYS A 63 13.26 -15.58 -13.22
CA LYS A 63 13.01 -16.58 -14.27
C LYS A 63 13.06 -15.97 -15.67
N ASN A 64 12.48 -14.80 -15.86
CA ASN A 64 12.54 -14.09 -17.14
C ASN A 64 13.99 -13.76 -17.55
N ARG A 65 14.88 -13.65 -16.57
CA ARG A 65 16.33 -13.49 -16.79
C ARG A 65 17.10 -14.80 -16.94
N GLY A 66 16.43 -15.94 -16.87
CA GLY A 66 17.04 -17.26 -17.09
C GLY A 66 17.68 -17.89 -15.83
N TYR A 67 17.38 -17.38 -14.62
CA TYR A 67 17.86 -18.01 -13.37
C TYR A 67 17.13 -19.31 -13.11
N THR A 68 17.87 -20.34 -12.69
CA THR A 68 17.31 -21.62 -12.27
C THR A 68 16.69 -21.50 -10.85
N GLU A 69 15.82 -22.44 -10.49
CA GLU A 69 15.23 -22.48 -9.15
C GLU A 69 16.30 -22.60 -8.04
N GLU A 70 17.38 -23.29 -8.29
CA GLU A 70 18.51 -23.42 -7.34
C GLU A 70 19.19 -22.07 -7.11
N GLN A 71 19.43 -21.32 -8.18
CA GLN A 71 20.02 -19.98 -8.11
C GLN A 71 19.07 -19.00 -7.40
N ILE A 72 17.77 -19.07 -7.70
CA ILE A 72 16.75 -18.24 -7.03
C ILE A 72 16.73 -18.51 -5.54
N ASN A 73 16.78 -19.78 -5.14
CA ASN A 73 16.82 -20.15 -3.72
C ASN A 73 18.11 -19.68 -3.03
N LEU A 74 19.24 -19.70 -3.75
CA LEU A 74 20.49 -19.17 -3.22
C LEU A 74 20.41 -17.64 -2.98
N ILE A 75 19.85 -16.89 -3.93
CA ILE A 75 19.61 -15.46 -3.80
C ILE A 75 18.70 -15.19 -2.58
N TYR A 76 17.63 -15.96 -2.41
CA TYR A 76 16.73 -15.83 -1.28
C TYR A 76 17.44 -16.07 0.06
N LYS A 77 18.27 -17.11 0.15
CA LYS A 77 19.10 -17.35 1.34
C LYS A 77 20.05 -16.18 1.63
N CYS A 78 20.55 -15.50 0.59
CA CYS A 78 21.34 -14.30 0.79
C CYS A 78 20.51 -13.14 1.34
N PHE A 79 19.25 -12.97 0.89
CA PHE A 79 18.36 -11.95 1.44
C PHE A 79 18.05 -12.19 2.92
N LEU A 80 17.85 -13.43 3.32
CA LEU A 80 17.59 -13.79 4.71
C LEU A 80 18.76 -13.44 5.66
N LYS A 81 19.98 -13.27 5.16
CA LYS A 81 21.11 -12.79 6.00
C LYS A 81 20.93 -11.36 6.51
N PHE A 82 20.03 -10.58 5.89
CA PHE A 82 19.68 -9.21 6.30
C PHE A 82 18.39 -9.15 7.13
N THR A 83 18.02 -10.25 7.75
CA THR A 83 16.87 -10.34 8.65
C THR A 83 17.31 -10.68 10.05
N ASN A 84 16.46 -10.37 11.03
CA ASN A 84 16.63 -10.73 12.44
C ASN A 84 15.50 -11.66 12.88
N ASN A 85 15.89 -12.74 13.56
CA ASN A 85 14.94 -13.50 14.35
C ASN A 85 14.78 -12.81 15.71
N LEU A 86 13.58 -12.32 16.00
CA LEU A 86 13.26 -11.65 17.27
C LEU A 86 12.95 -12.63 18.41
N GLY A 87 13.33 -13.89 18.25
CA GLY A 87 13.28 -14.94 19.24
C GLY A 87 11.94 -15.70 19.26
N ARG A 88 11.94 -16.94 19.58
CA ARG A 88 10.85 -17.88 19.92
C ARG A 88 9.94 -18.39 18.80
N GLU A 89 9.93 -17.82 17.60
CA GLU A 89 9.08 -18.26 16.49
C GLU A 89 9.87 -18.35 15.19
N GLU A 90 9.36 -19.09 14.21
CA GLU A 90 9.97 -19.29 12.89
C GLU A 90 9.91 -18.04 11.99
N GLU A 91 9.41 -16.94 12.54
CA GLU A 91 9.25 -15.68 11.80
C GLU A 91 10.49 -14.81 11.97
N VAL A 92 10.99 -14.29 10.86
CA VAL A 92 12.08 -13.33 10.85
C VAL A 92 11.60 -11.98 10.33
N PHE A 93 12.30 -10.92 10.70
CA PHE A 93 11.96 -9.54 10.36
C PHE A 93 13.15 -8.86 9.69
N LEU A 94 12.89 -7.84 8.89
CA LEU A 94 13.96 -7.05 8.28
C LEU A 94 14.81 -6.39 9.36
N ASN A 95 16.14 -6.48 9.22
CA ASN A 95 17.07 -5.86 10.12
C ASN A 95 17.24 -4.37 9.80
N LEU A 96 16.54 -3.49 10.53
CA LEU A 96 16.57 -2.05 10.31
C LEU A 96 17.91 -1.39 10.64
N ASN A 97 18.88 -2.11 11.21
CA ASN A 97 20.23 -1.59 11.40
C ASN A 97 21.07 -1.61 10.09
N VAL A 98 20.67 -2.45 9.12
CA VAL A 98 21.37 -2.58 7.82
C VAL A 98 20.57 -2.02 6.65
N ILE A 99 19.32 -1.60 6.89
CA ILE A 99 18.43 -1.04 5.88
C ILE A 99 18.27 0.46 6.14
N LYS A 100 18.45 1.27 5.10
CA LYS A 100 18.14 2.70 5.12
C LYS A 100 16.87 2.97 4.35
N LEU A 101 15.98 3.78 4.94
CA LEU A 101 14.91 4.44 4.21
C LEU A 101 15.48 5.69 3.56
N ILE A 102 15.28 5.84 2.26
CA ILE A 102 15.74 6.99 1.49
C ILE A 102 14.51 7.74 0.99
N CYS A 103 14.46 9.06 1.19
CA CYS A 103 13.48 9.91 0.52
C CYS A 103 13.80 9.92 -0.97
N ALA A 104 12.81 9.60 -1.80
CA ALA A 104 12.98 9.41 -3.23
C ALA A 104 12.68 10.67 -4.06
N ASP A 105 12.91 11.86 -3.52
CA ASP A 105 12.60 13.14 -4.18
C ASP A 105 13.39 13.36 -5.50
N SER A 106 14.57 12.73 -5.60
CA SER A 106 15.43 12.78 -6.79
C SER A 106 15.39 11.51 -7.63
N GLU A 107 14.63 10.51 -7.22
CA GLU A 107 14.58 9.21 -7.90
C GLU A 107 13.58 9.25 -9.05
N LYS A 108 13.88 8.42 -10.06
CA LYS A 108 12.93 8.16 -11.14
C LYS A 108 11.78 7.31 -10.65
N TRP A 109 10.59 7.65 -11.08
CA TRP A 109 9.39 6.88 -10.80
C TRP A 109 8.84 6.23 -12.07
N TYR A 110 8.24 5.09 -11.92
CA TYR A 110 7.70 4.30 -13.01
C TYR A 110 6.24 3.95 -12.74
N HIS A 111 5.46 3.94 -13.80
CA HIS A 111 4.08 3.47 -13.81
C HIS A 111 3.97 2.22 -14.66
N CYS A 112 3.40 1.15 -14.13
CA CYS A 112 3.15 -0.08 -14.86
C CYS A 112 1.77 -0.06 -15.51
N LYS A 113 1.72 -0.25 -16.82
CA LYS A 113 0.45 -0.31 -17.57
C LYS A 113 -0.33 -1.61 -17.33
N ALA A 114 0.33 -2.68 -16.86
CA ALA A 114 -0.31 -3.97 -16.62
C ALA A 114 -1.01 -4.07 -15.27
N CYS A 115 -0.44 -3.48 -14.18
CA CYS A 115 -1.01 -3.54 -12.84
C CYS A 115 -1.33 -2.17 -12.24
N SER A 116 -1.15 -1.09 -12.99
CA SER A 116 -1.32 0.31 -12.55
C SER A 116 -0.47 0.70 -11.32
N GLY A 117 0.52 -0.12 -10.95
CA GLY A 117 1.41 0.15 -9.82
C GLY A 117 2.39 1.28 -10.15
N VAL A 118 2.66 2.12 -9.13
CA VAL A 118 3.68 3.18 -9.18
C VAL A 118 4.81 2.80 -8.24
N PHE A 119 6.06 2.90 -8.70
CA PHE A 119 7.24 2.48 -7.95
C PHE A 119 8.50 3.23 -8.40
N SER A 120 9.47 3.37 -7.50
CA SER A 120 10.74 4.08 -7.76
C SER A 120 11.87 3.17 -8.28
N LYS A 121 11.75 1.87 -8.14
CA LYS A 121 12.77 0.91 -8.58
C LYS A 121 12.22 -0.09 -9.57
N SER A 122 12.73 -0.05 -10.80
CA SER A 122 12.55 -1.12 -11.79
C SER A 122 13.75 -2.05 -11.76
N ILE A 123 13.51 -3.33 -12.00
CA ILE A 123 14.58 -4.31 -12.11
C ILE A 123 14.66 -4.77 -13.55
N TRP A 124 15.76 -4.46 -14.23
CA TRP A 124 15.98 -4.80 -15.63
C TRP A 124 14.84 -4.37 -16.55
N GLY A 125 14.24 -3.20 -16.30
CA GLY A 125 13.10 -2.71 -17.08
C GLY A 125 11.76 -3.41 -16.78
N MET A 126 11.68 -4.18 -15.68
CA MET A 126 10.45 -4.86 -15.26
C MET A 126 9.81 -4.19 -14.06
N CYS A 127 8.49 -4.32 -13.98
CA CYS A 127 7.69 -3.83 -12.86
C CYS A 127 8.00 -4.58 -11.57
N SER A 128 8.34 -3.85 -10.51
CA SER A 128 8.62 -4.42 -9.20
C SER A 128 7.38 -5.02 -8.50
N HIS A 129 6.16 -4.72 -8.97
CA HIS A 129 4.92 -5.24 -8.39
C HIS A 129 4.42 -6.52 -9.07
N CYS A 130 4.53 -6.64 -10.39
CA CYS A 130 3.98 -7.78 -11.13
C CYS A 130 4.95 -8.46 -12.10
N GLY A 131 6.17 -7.94 -12.27
CA GLY A 131 7.18 -8.48 -13.18
C GLY A 131 6.95 -8.20 -14.66
N SER A 132 5.96 -7.37 -15.03
CA SER A 132 5.68 -7.00 -16.43
C SER A 132 6.72 -6.02 -16.97
N GLU A 133 7.05 -6.13 -18.25
CA GLU A 133 7.93 -5.19 -18.98
C GLU A 133 7.19 -3.91 -19.44
N HIS A 134 5.85 -3.86 -19.28
CA HIS A 134 5.04 -2.71 -19.69
C HIS A 134 5.09 -1.57 -18.69
N ILE A 135 6.27 -1.01 -18.47
CA ILE A 135 6.50 0.14 -17.58
C ILE A 135 6.80 1.41 -18.39
N LYS A 136 6.43 2.54 -17.84
CA LYS A 136 6.72 3.88 -18.36
C LYS A 136 7.38 4.71 -17.25
N GLU A 137 8.46 5.40 -17.56
CA GLU A 137 9.00 6.44 -16.66
C GLU A 137 7.98 7.59 -16.57
N MET A 138 7.72 8.06 -15.35
CA MET A 138 6.74 9.10 -15.07
C MET A 138 7.35 10.47 -15.32
N GLY A 139 6.62 11.30 -16.06
CA GLY A 139 6.92 12.71 -16.22
C GLY A 139 6.10 13.59 -15.26
N ILE A 140 6.32 14.90 -15.33
CA ILE A 140 5.63 15.90 -14.49
C ILE A 140 4.11 15.75 -14.58
N GLU A 141 3.56 15.58 -15.79
CA GLU A 141 2.12 15.41 -16.02
C GLU A 141 1.54 14.15 -15.32
N ASP A 142 2.32 13.07 -15.26
CA ASP A 142 1.91 11.85 -14.57
C ASP A 142 1.82 12.09 -13.05
N PHE A 143 2.74 12.88 -12.48
CA PHE A 143 2.70 13.26 -11.06
C PHE A 143 1.54 14.20 -10.75
N GLU A 144 1.28 15.22 -11.57
CA GLU A 144 0.14 16.12 -11.40
C GLU A 144 -1.19 15.37 -11.37
N ARG A 145 -1.32 14.32 -12.20
CA ARG A 145 -2.50 13.44 -12.23
C ARG A 145 -2.67 12.61 -10.97
N LEU A 146 -1.58 12.26 -10.28
CA LEU A 146 -1.60 11.51 -9.02
C LEU A 146 -1.68 12.43 -7.79
N ASP A 147 -1.51 13.74 -7.97
CA ASP A 147 -1.44 14.70 -6.87
C ASP A 147 -2.83 15.07 -6.29
N PHE A 148 -3.91 14.59 -6.89
CA PHE A 148 -5.26 14.91 -6.43
C PHE A 148 -5.50 14.57 -4.94
N TRP A 149 -4.80 13.56 -4.39
CA TRP A 149 -4.82 13.21 -2.97
C TRP A 149 -3.99 14.14 -2.10
N ARG A 150 -2.86 14.63 -2.61
CA ARG A 150 -1.89 15.44 -1.86
C ARG A 150 -2.18 16.93 -1.98
N LYS A 151 -2.71 17.34 -3.11
CA LYS A 151 -2.95 18.75 -3.44
C LYS A 151 -3.78 19.47 -2.38
N PRO A 152 -4.93 18.98 -1.92
CA PRO A 152 -5.71 19.64 -0.88
C PRO A 152 -4.92 19.81 0.43
N VAL A 153 -4.12 18.82 0.81
CA VAL A 153 -3.30 18.87 2.02
C VAL A 153 -2.17 19.89 1.88
N LEU A 154 -1.50 19.93 0.73
CA LEU A 154 -0.44 20.90 0.45
C LEU A 154 -0.98 22.33 0.36
N GLU A 155 -2.16 22.54 -0.20
CA GLU A 155 -2.84 23.83 -0.26
C GLU A 155 -3.13 24.36 1.15
N VAL A 156 -3.58 23.50 2.07
CA VAL A 156 -3.78 23.85 3.47
C VAL A 156 -2.47 24.18 4.18
N ILE A 157 -1.43 23.33 4.01
CA ILE A 157 -0.11 23.55 4.63
C ILE A 157 0.53 24.85 4.16
N ASN A 158 0.38 25.19 2.88
CA ASN A 158 0.95 26.38 2.27
C ASN A 158 0.07 27.64 2.41
N ASN A 159 -1.05 27.55 3.14
CA ASN A 159 -2.04 28.63 3.29
C ASN A 159 -2.53 29.20 1.94
N VAL A 160 -2.54 28.39 0.89
CA VAL A 160 -2.99 28.81 -0.45
C VAL A 160 -4.51 28.88 -0.53
N ASN A 161 -5.20 28.10 0.31
CA ASN A 161 -6.66 28.13 0.43
C ASN A 161 -7.07 28.19 1.90
N ASP A 162 -7.76 29.29 2.27
CA ASP A 162 -8.37 29.45 3.60
C ASP A 162 -9.58 28.51 3.83
N LYS A 163 -10.00 27.78 2.81
CA LYS A 163 -11.16 26.91 2.88
C LYS A 163 -10.74 25.44 2.96
N ILE A 164 -10.74 24.90 4.16
CA ILE A 164 -10.76 23.46 4.35
C ILE A 164 -12.14 22.98 3.95
N THR A 165 -12.23 22.28 2.83
CA THR A 165 -13.47 21.62 2.43
C THR A 165 -13.57 20.33 3.25
N SER A 166 -14.51 20.28 4.18
CA SER A 166 -14.86 19.03 4.84
C SER A 166 -15.68 18.18 3.88
N ILE A 167 -15.32 16.91 3.74
CA ILE A 167 -16.13 15.94 3.00
C ILE A 167 -17.07 15.27 4.00
N ASN A 168 -18.37 15.44 3.80
CA ASN A 168 -19.39 14.80 4.62
C ASN A 168 -19.76 13.44 4.01
N THR A 169 -19.51 12.35 4.75
CA THR A 169 -19.78 11.00 4.32
C THR A 169 -20.84 10.36 5.22
N GLU A 170 -21.85 9.77 4.60
CA GLU A 170 -22.93 9.07 5.31
C GLU A 170 -23.07 7.63 4.79
N GLU A 171 -23.59 6.75 5.64
CA GLU A 171 -23.86 5.36 5.29
C GLU A 171 -25.37 5.18 5.05
N HIS A 172 -25.71 4.72 3.86
CA HIS A 172 -27.07 4.31 3.49
C HIS A 172 -27.17 2.78 3.64
N SER A 173 -27.83 2.34 4.70
CA SER A 173 -28.09 0.93 4.96
C SER A 173 -29.61 0.69 4.99
N ALA A 174 -30.07 -0.30 4.24
CA ALA A 174 -31.47 -0.73 4.26
C ALA A 174 -31.95 -1.17 5.66
N GLN A 175 -31.03 -1.53 6.55
CA GLN A 175 -31.33 -1.90 7.93
C GLN A 175 -31.64 -0.70 8.84
N LEU A 176 -31.15 0.50 8.51
CA LEU A 176 -31.42 1.71 9.28
C LEU A 176 -32.86 2.22 9.08
N SER A 177 -33.46 1.97 7.92
CA SER A 177 -34.78 2.50 7.57
C SER A 177 -35.94 2.01 8.44
N HIS A 178 -35.83 0.82 9.03
CA HIS A 178 -36.93 0.24 9.84
C HIS A 178 -36.99 0.73 11.30
N LYS A 179 -35.92 1.27 11.84
CA LYS A 179 -35.88 1.73 13.24
C LYS A 179 -36.22 3.21 13.41
N ASP A 180 -35.97 4.03 12.41
CA ASP A 180 -36.07 5.49 12.53
C ASP A 180 -37.38 6.11 12.05
N GLN A 181 -38.27 5.32 11.44
CA GLN A 181 -39.56 5.81 10.93
C GLN A 181 -40.53 6.35 11.99
N ARG A 182 -40.22 6.25 13.28
CA ARG A 182 -41.21 6.55 14.34
C ARG A 182 -41.31 8.02 14.75
N GLN A 183 -40.40 8.91 14.34
CA GLN A 183 -40.38 10.27 14.83
C GLN A 183 -40.10 11.41 13.82
N LYS A 184 -39.78 11.12 12.56
CA LYS A 184 -39.51 12.14 11.54
C LYS A 184 -40.40 11.96 10.30
N LEU A 185 -40.64 13.05 9.60
CA LEU A 185 -41.42 13.07 8.34
C LEU A 185 -40.74 12.20 7.24
N TRP A 186 -39.42 12.03 7.32
CA TRP A 186 -38.57 11.29 6.43
C TRP A 186 -37.73 10.30 7.23
N SER A 187 -37.46 9.14 6.66
CA SER A 187 -36.48 8.20 7.22
C SER A 187 -35.09 8.82 7.12
N THR A 188 -34.16 8.44 8.00
CA THR A 188 -32.75 8.88 7.93
C THR A 188 -32.12 8.57 6.58
N THR A 189 -32.54 7.48 5.96
CA THR A 189 -32.10 7.04 4.64
C THR A 189 -32.54 7.99 3.53
N GLU A 190 -33.83 8.39 3.53
CA GLU A 190 -34.37 9.35 2.56
C GLU A 190 -33.78 10.73 2.74
N ASP A 191 -33.50 11.15 3.99
CA ASP A 191 -32.81 12.40 4.28
C ASP A 191 -31.40 12.43 3.69
N TYR A 192 -30.62 11.34 3.84
CA TYR A 192 -29.28 11.24 3.25
C TYR A 192 -29.32 11.24 1.73
N GLU A 193 -30.27 10.56 1.11
CA GLU A 193 -30.45 10.57 -0.34
C GLU A 193 -30.78 11.98 -0.86
N MET A 194 -31.67 12.70 -0.19
CA MET A 194 -32.04 14.06 -0.58
C MET A 194 -30.86 15.02 -0.41
N ARG A 195 -30.11 14.93 0.68
CA ARG A 195 -28.92 15.75 0.92
C ARG A 195 -27.80 15.44 -0.07
N PHE A 196 -27.67 14.19 -0.51
CA PHE A 196 -26.73 13.77 -1.55
C PHE A 196 -27.13 14.29 -2.95
N GLN A 197 -28.42 14.48 -3.19
CA GLN A 197 -28.95 15.07 -4.43
C GLN A 197 -29.05 16.60 -4.40
N ASP A 198 -28.40 17.26 -3.44
CA ASP A 198 -28.46 18.71 -3.19
C ASP A 198 -29.90 19.23 -2.90
N VAL A 199 -30.82 18.37 -2.54
CA VAL A 199 -32.16 18.76 -2.07
C VAL A 199 -32.04 19.05 -0.57
N GLN A 200 -31.86 20.31 -0.22
CA GLN A 200 -31.78 20.74 1.18
C GLN A 200 -33.17 20.68 1.81
N THR A 201 -33.31 19.85 2.81
CA THR A 201 -34.56 19.72 3.59
C THR A 201 -34.54 20.54 4.88
N ASN A 202 -33.35 20.90 5.39
CA ASN A 202 -33.11 21.75 6.55
C ASN A 202 -31.73 22.40 6.43
N ASP A 203 -31.25 23.10 7.46
CA ASP A 203 -29.92 23.72 7.54
C ASP A 203 -28.76 22.67 7.65
N ASP A 204 -29.02 21.43 7.33
CA ASP A 204 -28.03 20.36 7.35
C ASP A 204 -27.08 20.44 6.15
N MET A 205 -25.79 20.09 6.37
CA MET A 205 -24.79 20.10 5.31
C MET A 205 -25.12 19.03 4.26
N PRO A 206 -24.84 19.32 2.97
CA PRO A 206 -24.98 18.32 1.90
C PRO A 206 -24.09 17.08 2.18
N VAL A 207 -24.47 15.95 1.63
CA VAL A 207 -23.69 14.71 1.70
C VAL A 207 -22.87 14.58 0.43
N ASP A 208 -21.54 14.55 0.56
CA ASP A 208 -20.64 14.45 -0.59
C ASP A 208 -20.44 13.00 -1.06
N ILE A 209 -20.47 12.05 -0.11
CA ILE A 209 -20.31 10.63 -0.41
C ILE A 209 -21.39 9.85 0.35
N LEU A 210 -22.18 9.08 -0.39
CA LEU A 210 -23.15 8.15 0.15
C LEU A 210 -22.70 6.71 -0.09
N SER A 211 -22.33 6.00 0.98
CA SER A 211 -21.98 4.58 0.92
C SER A 211 -23.24 3.74 1.08
N CYS A 212 -23.58 2.96 0.04
CA CYS A 212 -24.76 2.09 0.05
C CYS A 212 -24.33 0.63 0.29
N THR A 213 -24.96 -0.02 1.28
CA THR A 213 -24.89 -1.47 1.44
C THR A 213 -26.16 -2.10 0.83
N THR A 214 -25.95 -3.02 -0.10
CA THR A 214 -27.03 -3.81 -0.72
C THR A 214 -27.45 -4.97 0.16
#